data_57fdfe635708629d5c4908ed4bc6fd01
#
_entry.id   57fdfe635708629d5c4908ed4bc6fd01
#
_cell.length_a   1.000
_cell.length_b   1.000
_cell.length_c   1.000
_cell.angle_alpha   90.00
_cell.angle_beta   90.00
_cell.angle_gamma   90.00
#
_symmetry.space_group_name_H-M   'P 1'
#
loop_
_entity.id
_entity.type
_entity.pdbx_description
1 polymer ?
#
loop_
_entity_poly.entity_id
_entity_poly.type
_entity_poly.pdbx_seq_one_letter_code
_entity_poly.pdbx_strand_id
1 'polypeptide(L)'
;MPDWMTYFVDAAVLVPVMVLFVRLAGLRAFSKMSSYDFAVTVSFGSVLAATVVNPGVTLGQGVLAMAALFAVQWIIGWVRSRWDAVEDVADNDPVLLMRDGTILHDALRRTRVTEGDLRAKLREANVLDYGMVRAVVLEATGDVSVLHGETLDDGLLDGVRGTG
;
A
#
# COMPACT_ATOMS: atom_id res chain seq x y z
N MET A 1 -2.18 19.09 -35.41
CA MET A 1 -2.38 17.63 -35.32
C MET A 1 -3.85 17.41 -35.01
N PRO A 2 -4.50 16.34 -35.48
CA PRO A 2 -5.82 15.98 -34.97
C PRO A 2 -5.74 15.70 -33.47
N ASP A 3 -6.74 16.16 -32.70
CA ASP A 3 -6.73 16.11 -31.24
C ASP A 3 -6.50 14.70 -30.66
N TRP A 4 -7.00 13.66 -31.35
CA TRP A 4 -6.78 12.27 -30.92
C TRP A 4 -5.31 11.82 -30.99
N MET A 5 -4.51 12.36 -31.93
CA MET A 5 -3.07 12.03 -32.01
C MET A 5 -2.28 12.59 -30.81
N THR A 6 -2.71 13.73 -30.27
CA THR A 6 -2.08 14.34 -29.11
C THR A 6 -2.16 13.40 -27.89
N TYR A 7 -3.30 12.75 -27.68
CA TYR A 7 -3.45 11.78 -26.59
C TYR A 7 -2.44 10.62 -26.66
N PHE A 8 -2.19 10.10 -27.88
CA PHE A 8 -1.19 9.02 -28.06
C PHE A 8 0.23 9.52 -27.85
N VAL A 9 0.55 10.73 -28.31
CA VAL A 9 1.89 11.32 -28.14
C VAL A 9 2.14 11.59 -26.66
N ASP A 10 1.19 12.21 -25.97
CA ASP A 10 1.31 12.54 -24.54
C ASP A 10 1.44 11.25 -23.70
N ALA A 11 0.63 10.23 -23.97
CA ALA A 11 0.75 8.94 -23.29
C ALA A 11 2.09 8.25 -23.57
N ALA A 12 2.55 8.29 -24.84
CA ALA A 12 3.82 7.68 -25.25
C ALA A 12 5.05 8.33 -24.59
N VAL A 13 4.94 9.59 -24.17
CA VAL A 13 6.00 10.29 -23.44
C VAL A 13 5.82 10.12 -21.94
N LEU A 14 4.61 10.30 -21.42
CA LEU A 14 4.36 10.31 -19.96
C LEU A 14 4.54 8.93 -19.32
N VAL A 15 4.14 7.85 -20.01
CA VAL A 15 4.30 6.49 -19.46
C VAL A 15 5.78 6.12 -19.28
N PRO A 16 6.69 6.30 -20.26
CA PRO A 16 8.12 6.11 -20.03
C PRO A 16 8.71 7.01 -18.96
N VAL A 17 8.29 8.28 -18.89
CA VAL A 17 8.72 9.21 -17.82
C VAL A 17 8.29 8.69 -16.45
N MET A 18 7.04 8.25 -16.31
CA MET A 18 6.54 7.64 -15.07
C MET A 18 7.36 6.39 -14.70
N VAL A 19 7.62 5.49 -15.65
CA VAL A 19 8.46 4.30 -15.44
C VAL A 19 9.87 4.68 -15.00
N LEU A 20 10.43 5.75 -15.56
CA LEU A 20 11.74 6.27 -15.16
C LEU A 20 11.72 6.75 -13.71
N PHE A 21 10.71 7.54 -13.30
CA PHE A 21 10.58 7.97 -11.90
C PHE A 21 10.42 6.78 -10.95
N VAL A 22 9.62 5.77 -11.31
CA VAL A 22 9.51 4.52 -10.56
C VAL A 22 10.87 3.86 -10.35
N ARG A 23 11.67 3.75 -11.41
CA ARG A 23 13.00 3.14 -11.34
C ARG A 23 13.98 3.95 -10.47
N LEU A 24 13.91 5.28 -10.54
CA LEU A 24 14.75 6.18 -9.73
C LEU A 24 14.34 6.14 -8.25
N ALA A 25 13.05 5.97 -7.95
CA ALA A 25 12.56 5.82 -6.58
C ALA A 25 12.98 4.51 -5.91
N GLY A 26 13.33 3.50 -6.70
CA GLY A 26 13.70 2.17 -6.23
C GLY A 26 12.49 1.26 -6.03
N LEU A 27 12.76 0.04 -5.55
CA LEU A 27 11.75 -1.04 -5.46
C LEU A 27 10.54 -0.73 -4.55
N ARG A 28 10.67 0.25 -3.65
CA ARG A 28 9.61 0.63 -2.69
C ARG A 28 8.59 1.62 -3.23
N ALA A 29 8.88 2.32 -4.33
CA ALA A 29 8.09 3.47 -4.78
C ALA A 29 6.65 3.13 -5.20
N PHE A 30 6.38 1.88 -5.54
CA PHE A 30 5.05 1.39 -5.94
C PHE A 30 4.68 0.08 -5.23
N SER A 31 5.46 -0.33 -4.24
CA SER A 31 5.08 -1.41 -3.33
C SER A 31 4.03 -0.88 -2.37
N LYS A 32 2.95 -1.63 -2.18
CA LYS A 32 1.94 -1.32 -1.14
C LYS A 32 2.52 -1.59 0.24
N MET A 33 3.43 -0.73 0.69
CA MET A 33 4.04 -0.87 2.02
C MET A 33 3.33 -0.02 3.08
N SER A 34 2.56 1.01 2.63
CA SER A 34 1.74 1.82 3.52
C SER A 34 0.55 2.44 2.79
N SER A 35 -0.43 2.94 3.55
CA SER A 35 -1.57 3.69 3.01
C SER A 35 -1.12 4.94 2.25
N TYR A 36 -0.01 5.54 2.68
CA TYR A 36 0.60 6.68 2.01
C TYR A 36 1.14 6.32 0.63
N ASP A 37 1.88 5.21 0.51
CA ASP A 37 2.44 4.76 -0.77
C ASP A 37 1.32 4.49 -1.79
N PHE A 38 0.19 3.92 -1.34
CA PHE A 38 -0.99 3.74 -2.16
C PHE A 38 -1.57 5.07 -2.65
N ALA A 39 -1.74 6.05 -1.75
CA ALA A 39 -2.28 7.38 -2.10
C ALA A 39 -1.39 8.10 -3.13
N VAL A 40 -0.07 8.01 -2.99
CA VAL A 40 0.88 8.58 -3.94
C VAL A 40 0.81 7.88 -5.30
N THR A 41 0.71 6.55 -5.33
CA THR A 41 0.55 5.78 -6.57
C THR A 41 -0.71 6.20 -7.34
N VAL A 42 -1.84 6.34 -6.65
CA VAL A 42 -3.09 6.83 -7.25
C VAL A 42 -2.93 8.26 -7.78
N SER A 43 -2.20 9.12 -7.05
CA SER A 43 -1.93 10.49 -7.46
C SER A 43 -1.11 10.57 -8.75
N PHE A 44 -0.10 9.72 -8.92
CA PHE A 44 0.64 9.61 -10.19
C PHE A 44 -0.26 9.26 -11.37
N GLY A 45 -1.13 8.26 -11.21
CA GLY A 45 -2.09 7.87 -12.23
C GLY A 45 -3.06 9.01 -12.57
N SER A 46 -3.49 9.77 -11.56
CA SER A 46 -4.38 10.92 -11.74
C SER A 46 -3.72 12.06 -12.50
N VAL A 47 -2.45 12.39 -12.19
CA VAL A 47 -1.67 13.40 -12.94
C VAL A 47 -1.47 12.98 -14.40
N LEU A 48 -1.13 11.72 -14.63
CA LEU A 48 -1.00 11.18 -15.98
C LEU A 48 -2.30 11.32 -16.75
N ALA A 49 -3.42 10.86 -16.20
CA ALA A 49 -4.72 10.92 -16.83
C ALA A 49 -5.14 12.37 -17.10
N ALA A 50 -4.97 13.27 -16.12
CA ALA A 50 -5.31 14.68 -16.27
C ALA A 50 -4.48 15.37 -17.38
N THR A 51 -3.20 15.02 -17.50
CA THR A 51 -2.34 15.60 -18.54
C THR A 51 -2.74 15.11 -19.92
N VAL A 52 -3.04 13.82 -20.07
CA VAL A 52 -3.41 13.25 -21.37
C VAL A 52 -4.78 13.76 -21.85
N VAL A 53 -5.75 13.89 -20.95
CA VAL A 53 -7.16 14.17 -21.32
C VAL A 53 -7.49 15.65 -21.32
N ASN A 54 -6.74 16.51 -20.64
CA ASN A 54 -7.06 17.92 -20.50
C ASN A 54 -6.25 18.79 -21.49
N PRO A 55 -6.87 19.38 -22.53
CA PRO A 55 -6.18 20.21 -23.51
C PRO A 55 -5.56 21.49 -22.91
N GLY A 56 -5.97 21.88 -21.70
CA GLY A 56 -5.41 23.04 -20.98
C GLY A 56 -4.12 22.73 -20.23
N VAL A 57 -3.72 21.46 -20.14
CA VAL A 57 -2.50 21.01 -19.45
C VAL A 57 -1.47 20.63 -20.50
N THR A 58 -0.30 21.26 -20.44
CA THR A 58 0.79 20.93 -21.34
C THR A 58 1.55 19.69 -20.84
N LEU A 59 2.17 18.94 -21.76
CA LEU A 59 3.03 17.79 -21.45
C LEU A 59 4.11 18.18 -20.41
N GLY A 60 4.73 19.36 -20.56
CA GLY A 60 5.75 19.84 -19.60
C GLY A 60 5.19 20.05 -18.19
N GLN A 61 3.95 20.55 -18.07
CA GLN A 61 3.28 20.66 -16.77
C GLN A 61 3.01 19.30 -16.14
N GLY A 62 2.60 18.31 -16.94
CA GLY A 62 2.40 16.94 -16.46
C GLY A 62 3.69 16.30 -15.94
N VAL A 63 4.78 16.42 -16.69
CA VAL A 63 6.10 15.93 -16.29
C VAL A 63 6.58 16.64 -15.00
N LEU A 64 6.41 17.97 -14.91
CA LEU A 64 6.79 18.72 -13.72
C LEU A 64 5.96 18.32 -12.48
N ALA A 65 4.65 18.12 -12.66
CA ALA A 65 3.76 17.67 -11.58
C ALA A 65 4.16 16.26 -11.07
N MET A 66 4.46 15.33 -11.98
CA MET A 66 4.99 14.01 -11.60
C MET A 66 6.33 14.13 -10.87
N ALA A 67 7.24 14.97 -11.35
CA ALA A 67 8.53 15.19 -10.69
C ALA A 67 8.37 15.78 -9.29
N ALA A 68 7.42 16.69 -9.09
CA ALA A 68 7.10 17.26 -7.79
C ALA A 68 6.55 16.22 -6.81
N LEU A 69 5.60 15.39 -7.25
CA LEU A 69 5.07 14.26 -6.44
C LEU A 69 6.19 13.29 -6.08
N PHE A 70 7.05 12.96 -7.03
CA PHE A 70 8.18 12.09 -6.81
C PHE A 70 9.16 12.67 -5.77
N ALA A 71 9.49 13.97 -5.88
CA ALA A 71 10.36 14.64 -4.93
C ALA A 71 9.78 14.62 -3.50
N VAL A 72 8.48 14.88 -3.36
CA VAL A 72 7.78 14.80 -2.07
C VAL A 72 7.84 13.38 -1.52
N GLN A 73 7.54 12.37 -2.34
CA GLN A 73 7.60 10.96 -1.92
C GLN A 73 9.02 10.58 -1.48
N TRP A 74 10.03 10.99 -2.23
CA TRP A 74 11.43 10.72 -1.89
C TRP A 74 11.84 11.39 -0.57
N ILE A 75 11.44 12.64 -0.36
CA ILE A 75 11.73 13.38 0.90
C ILE A 75 11.04 12.68 2.08
N ILE A 76 9.76 12.31 1.97
CA ILE A 76 9.03 11.63 3.04
C ILE A 76 9.67 10.27 3.32
N GLY A 77 10.02 9.49 2.30
CA GLY A 77 10.71 8.21 2.47
C GLY A 77 12.07 8.37 3.16
N TRP A 78 12.80 9.43 2.82
CA TRP A 78 14.07 9.75 3.47
C TRP A 78 13.90 10.17 4.93
N VAL A 79 12.89 11.00 5.24
CA VAL A 79 12.56 11.44 6.61
C VAL A 79 12.15 10.23 7.47
N ARG A 80 11.26 9.37 6.96
CA ARG A 80 10.82 8.14 7.64
C ARG A 80 11.99 7.19 7.96
N SER A 81 12.97 7.08 7.06
CA SER A 81 14.13 6.22 7.28
C SER A 81 15.11 6.76 8.34
N ARG A 82 14.90 7.99 8.82
CA ARG A 82 15.77 8.67 9.80
C ARG A 82 15.12 8.86 11.16
N TRP A 83 13.78 8.84 11.23
CA TRP A 83 13.06 9.16 12.46
C TRP A 83 11.86 8.21 12.63
N ASP A 84 11.98 7.24 13.56
CA ASP A 84 10.95 6.26 13.90
C ASP A 84 9.62 6.93 14.32
N ALA A 85 9.68 8.09 14.99
CA ALA A 85 8.50 8.86 15.39
C ALA A 85 7.62 9.36 14.22
N VAL A 86 8.16 9.41 12.99
CA VAL A 86 7.40 9.79 11.78
C VAL A 86 6.73 8.57 11.17
N GLU A 87 7.29 7.39 11.36
CA GLU A 87 6.71 6.12 10.95
C GLU A 87 5.40 5.86 11.71
N ASP A 88 5.38 6.04 13.03
CA ASP A 88 4.20 5.87 13.90
C ASP A 88 3.03 6.82 13.55
N VAL A 89 3.32 8.00 12.98
CA VAL A 89 2.28 8.96 12.59
C VAL A 89 1.76 8.71 11.18
N ALA A 90 2.60 8.18 10.30
CA ALA A 90 2.27 8.00 8.89
C ALA A 90 1.58 6.66 8.62
N ASP A 91 1.84 5.64 9.41
CA ASP A 91 1.31 4.30 9.23
C ASP A 91 0.32 3.94 10.35
N ASN A 92 -0.66 3.11 10.01
CA ASN A 92 -1.51 2.47 11.00
C ASN A 92 -0.74 1.28 11.59
N ASP A 93 -0.82 1.09 12.91
CA ASP A 93 -0.25 -0.11 13.51
C ASP A 93 -0.99 -1.36 13.04
N PRO A 94 -0.28 -2.46 12.78
CA PRO A 94 -0.91 -3.74 12.53
C PRO A 94 -1.79 -4.17 13.70
N VAL A 95 -2.90 -4.87 13.42
CA VAL A 95 -3.88 -5.30 14.43
C VAL A 95 -4.10 -6.80 14.36
N LEU A 96 -3.99 -7.47 15.50
CA LEU A 96 -4.29 -8.89 15.61
C LEU A 96 -5.80 -9.14 15.48
N LEU A 97 -6.20 -9.98 14.52
CA LEU A 97 -7.59 -10.34 14.26
C LEU A 97 -7.94 -11.74 14.77
N MET A 98 -6.97 -12.63 14.85
CA MET A 98 -7.14 -13.99 15.32
C MET A 98 -5.86 -14.49 16.00
N ARG A 99 -5.98 -15.24 17.09
CA ARG A 99 -4.85 -15.86 17.81
C ARG A 99 -5.20 -17.30 18.17
N ASP A 100 -4.29 -18.21 17.89
CA ASP A 100 -4.39 -19.65 18.24
C ASP A 100 -5.78 -20.26 17.96
N GLY A 101 -6.28 -20.08 16.74
CA GLY A 101 -7.57 -20.59 16.32
C GLY A 101 -8.78 -19.76 16.78
N THR A 102 -8.59 -18.74 17.63
CA THR A 102 -9.68 -17.95 18.21
C THR A 102 -9.82 -16.61 17.52
N ILE A 103 -11.00 -16.29 17.03
CA ILE A 103 -11.33 -15.01 16.40
C ILE A 103 -11.50 -13.93 17.45
N LEU A 104 -10.84 -12.79 17.27
CA LEU A 104 -10.92 -11.63 18.14
C LEU A 104 -12.01 -10.68 17.63
N HIS A 105 -13.28 -10.95 17.99
CA HIS A 105 -14.43 -10.22 17.47
C HIS A 105 -14.39 -8.71 17.76
N ASP A 106 -13.79 -8.28 18.88
CA ASP A 106 -13.61 -6.86 19.19
C ASP A 106 -12.63 -6.19 18.23
N ALA A 107 -11.57 -6.88 17.86
CA ALA A 107 -10.62 -6.41 16.85
C ALA A 107 -11.27 -6.29 15.47
N LEU A 108 -12.03 -7.30 15.04
CA LEU A 108 -12.77 -7.25 13.79
C LEU A 108 -13.71 -6.03 13.72
N ARG A 109 -14.48 -5.79 14.81
CA ARG A 109 -15.39 -4.63 14.86
C ARG A 109 -14.65 -3.29 14.75
N ARG A 110 -13.54 -3.12 15.49
CA ARG A 110 -12.73 -1.90 15.45
C ARG A 110 -12.10 -1.63 14.10
N THR A 111 -11.64 -2.68 13.44
CA THR A 111 -10.98 -2.61 12.12
C THR A 111 -11.95 -2.66 10.95
N ARG A 112 -13.25 -2.88 11.20
CA ARG A 112 -14.30 -3.05 10.17
C ARG A 112 -14.04 -4.22 9.23
N VAL A 113 -13.28 -5.20 9.66
CA VAL A 113 -13.10 -6.48 8.96
C VAL A 113 -14.24 -7.40 9.34
N THR A 114 -14.90 -8.01 8.35
CA THR A 114 -15.96 -8.98 8.62
C THR A 114 -15.39 -10.38 8.82
N GLU A 115 -16.13 -11.26 9.50
CA GLU A 115 -15.73 -12.68 9.56
C GLU A 115 -15.72 -13.33 8.15
N GLY A 116 -16.52 -12.80 7.22
CA GLY A 116 -16.52 -13.24 5.82
C GLY A 116 -15.16 -12.95 5.15
N ASP A 117 -14.63 -11.73 5.36
CA ASP A 117 -13.32 -11.32 4.85
C ASP A 117 -12.21 -12.17 5.49
N LEU A 118 -12.27 -12.35 6.82
CA LEU A 118 -11.32 -13.20 7.54
C LEU A 118 -11.29 -14.62 6.97
N ARG A 119 -12.47 -15.24 6.81
CA ARG A 119 -12.57 -16.59 6.22
C ARG A 119 -12.09 -16.65 4.77
N ALA A 120 -12.29 -15.58 3.99
CA ALA A 120 -11.76 -15.48 2.63
C ALA A 120 -10.22 -15.52 2.64
N LYS A 121 -9.59 -14.76 3.53
CA LYS A 121 -8.12 -14.72 3.68
C LYS A 121 -7.56 -16.06 4.21
N LEU A 122 -8.26 -16.73 5.11
CA LEU A 122 -7.86 -18.08 5.56
C LEU A 122 -7.88 -19.09 4.40
N ARG A 123 -8.90 -19.04 3.53
CA ARG A 123 -8.96 -19.88 2.32
C ARG A 123 -7.84 -19.54 1.32
N GLU A 124 -7.57 -18.26 1.12
CA GLU A 124 -6.48 -17.79 0.26
C GLU A 124 -5.12 -18.35 0.74
N ALA A 125 -4.92 -18.41 2.06
CA ALA A 125 -3.74 -18.98 2.69
C ALA A 125 -3.77 -20.52 2.78
N ASN A 126 -4.78 -21.19 2.19
CA ASN A 126 -4.96 -22.65 2.23
C ASN A 126 -5.08 -23.24 3.65
N VAL A 127 -5.62 -22.49 4.59
CA VAL A 127 -5.90 -22.96 5.94
C VAL A 127 -7.13 -23.87 5.91
N LEU A 128 -6.98 -25.11 6.33
CA LEU A 128 -8.04 -26.13 6.34
C LEU A 128 -8.74 -26.25 7.69
N ASP A 129 -8.07 -25.86 8.77
CA ASP A 129 -8.56 -25.92 10.14
C ASP A 129 -8.11 -24.69 10.92
N TYR A 130 -9.01 -24.10 11.71
CA TYR A 130 -8.68 -22.95 12.57
C TYR A 130 -7.60 -23.29 13.60
N GLY A 131 -7.52 -24.51 14.08
CA GLY A 131 -6.49 -24.97 15.00
C GLY A 131 -5.06 -24.89 14.44
N MET A 132 -4.92 -24.80 13.11
CA MET A 132 -3.62 -24.57 12.45
C MET A 132 -3.20 -23.10 12.46
N VAL A 133 -4.14 -22.18 12.71
CA VAL A 133 -3.87 -20.75 12.69
C VAL A 133 -3.20 -20.31 13.99
N ARG A 134 -2.03 -19.71 13.91
CA ARG A 134 -1.33 -19.12 15.05
C ARG A 134 -1.69 -17.64 15.22
N ALA A 135 -1.71 -16.89 14.12
CA ALA A 135 -2.15 -15.51 14.14
C ALA A 135 -2.74 -15.08 12.79
N VAL A 136 -3.66 -14.13 12.82
CA VAL A 136 -4.08 -13.36 11.64
C VAL A 136 -3.94 -11.89 11.98
N VAL A 137 -3.21 -11.16 11.16
CA VAL A 137 -2.86 -9.76 11.37
C VAL A 137 -3.40 -8.92 10.22
N LEU A 138 -4.13 -7.86 10.53
CA LEU A 138 -4.42 -6.79 9.59
C LEU A 138 -3.21 -5.86 9.56
N GLU A 139 -2.53 -5.81 8.44
CA GLU A 139 -1.31 -5.03 8.26
C GLU A 139 -1.61 -3.52 8.10
N ALA A 140 -0.59 -2.70 8.31
CA ALA A 140 -0.65 -1.25 8.06
C ALA A 140 -1.09 -0.90 6.63
N THR A 141 -0.84 -1.78 5.67
CA THR A 141 -1.24 -1.66 4.26
C THR A 141 -2.73 -1.90 4.01
N GLY A 142 -3.45 -2.42 5.00
CA GLY A 142 -4.83 -2.90 4.87
C GLY A 142 -4.97 -4.32 4.32
N ASP A 143 -3.86 -5.01 4.05
CA ASP A 143 -3.89 -6.44 3.71
C ASP A 143 -3.94 -7.30 4.99
N VAL A 144 -4.21 -8.59 4.83
CA VAL A 144 -4.34 -9.51 5.96
C VAL A 144 -3.32 -10.63 5.82
N SER A 145 -2.39 -10.70 6.77
CA SER A 145 -1.40 -11.77 6.89
C SER A 145 -1.96 -12.92 7.71
N VAL A 146 -1.81 -14.15 7.19
CA VAL A 146 -2.23 -15.36 7.87
C VAL A 146 -1.01 -16.18 8.24
N LEU A 147 -0.72 -16.30 9.52
CA LEU A 147 0.38 -17.09 10.08
C LEU A 147 -0.19 -18.42 10.60
N HIS A 148 0.15 -19.52 9.93
CA HIS A 148 -0.35 -20.84 10.27
C HIS A 148 0.81 -21.87 10.29
N GLY A 149 0.67 -22.91 11.10
CA GLY A 149 1.68 -23.94 11.27
C GLY A 149 1.69 -24.53 12.68
N GLU A 150 2.74 -25.28 13.02
CA GLU A 150 2.88 -25.91 14.33
C GLU A 150 3.28 -24.92 15.42
N THR A 151 4.20 -24.00 15.11
CA THR A 151 4.73 -23.00 16.05
C THR A 151 4.75 -21.63 15.42
N LEU A 152 4.73 -20.58 16.24
CA LEU A 152 4.90 -19.19 15.87
C LEU A 152 6.03 -18.60 16.72
N ASP A 153 6.97 -17.92 16.09
CA ASP A 153 7.92 -17.07 16.79
C ASP A 153 7.22 -15.77 17.20
N ASP A 154 7.19 -15.49 18.49
CA ASP A 154 6.51 -14.30 19.03
C ASP A 154 7.11 -13.00 18.49
N GLY A 155 8.38 -12.96 18.09
CA GLY A 155 9.00 -11.83 17.43
C GLY A 155 8.33 -11.42 16.12
N LEU A 156 7.57 -12.32 15.46
CA LEU A 156 6.76 -11.97 14.28
C LEU A 156 5.53 -11.13 14.61
N LEU A 157 5.20 -10.99 15.88
CA LEU A 157 4.08 -10.16 16.35
C LEU A 157 4.55 -8.88 17.04
N ASP A 158 5.85 -8.56 17.01
CA ASP A 158 6.37 -7.31 17.54
C ASP A 158 5.74 -6.12 16.78
N GLY A 159 5.26 -5.13 17.53
CA GLY A 159 4.55 -3.98 16.97
C GLY A 159 3.09 -4.24 16.57
N VAL A 160 2.56 -5.46 16.75
CA VAL A 160 1.15 -5.78 16.45
C VAL A 160 0.28 -5.45 17.67
N ARG A 161 -0.74 -4.61 17.50
CA ARG A 161 -1.71 -4.29 18.58
C ARG A 161 -2.60 -5.50 18.90
N GLY A 162 -2.80 -5.74 20.19
CA GLY A 162 -3.71 -6.77 20.68
C GLY A 162 -3.05 -8.13 20.93
N THR A 163 -1.73 -8.16 21.08
CA THR A 163 -0.94 -9.33 21.44
C THR A 163 -0.85 -9.55 22.97
N GLY A 164 -1.21 -8.54 23.80
CA GLY A 164 -1.18 -8.57 25.27
C GLY A 164 -2.55 -8.53 25.89
#